data_a2c14dc2f384dd413d60a39771538c34
#
_entry.id   a2c14dc2f384dd413d60a39771538c34
#
_cell.length_a   1.000
_cell.length_b   1.000
_cell.length_c   1.000
_cell.angle_alpha   90.00
_cell.angle_beta   90.00
_cell.angle_gamma   90.00
#
_symmetry.space_group_name_H-M   'P 1'
#
loop_
_entity.id
_entity.type
_entity.pdbx_description
1 polymer ?
#
loop_
_entity_poly.entity_id
_entity_poly.type
_entity_poly.pdbx_seq_one_letter_code
_entity_poly.pdbx_strand_id
1 'polypeptide(L)'
;MIKRNLLVMGLAVLLSACGFQLRGTGTYEMAIKEIDLSARNSYGETVTLMRQVMENSGINVHSGAPYKLVLADEKETQRILSYAGAGRTGEYELNTVLDYVILGRNDLLLVSDKIETQRVFIHDGNNLVGSDQEAADARRDTRREMVQRMMIRMQQLTPSQLDQLQETAEARAKAEAAALEAAQKAEAETPRQSPVEIPQQ
;
A
#
# COMPACT_ATOMS: atom_id res chain seq x y z
N MET A 1 0.11 -47.58 -39.14
CA MET A 1 0.04 -46.10 -38.93
C MET A 1 -1.11 -45.72 -37.97
N ILE A 2 -2.26 -46.39 -37.98
CA ILE A 2 -3.44 -46.09 -37.16
C ILE A 2 -3.15 -46.20 -35.64
N LYS A 3 -2.40 -47.21 -35.18
CA LYS A 3 -2.05 -47.40 -33.76
C LYS A 3 -1.21 -46.25 -33.19
N ARG A 4 -0.31 -45.68 -34.00
CA ARG A 4 0.54 -44.55 -33.59
C ARG A 4 -0.27 -43.25 -33.43
N ASN A 5 -1.22 -43.05 -34.34
CA ASN A 5 -2.10 -41.86 -34.29
C ASN A 5 -3.10 -41.95 -33.13
N LEU A 6 -3.62 -43.15 -32.79
CA LEU A 6 -4.45 -43.36 -31.61
C LEU A 6 -3.70 -43.10 -30.30
N LEU A 7 -2.44 -43.48 -30.23
CA LEU A 7 -1.60 -43.27 -29.04
C LEU A 7 -1.29 -41.76 -28.82
N VAL A 8 -1.04 -41.04 -29.91
CA VAL A 8 -0.81 -39.55 -29.87
C VAL A 8 -2.10 -38.83 -29.47
N MET A 9 -3.24 -39.28 -30.00
CA MET A 9 -4.55 -38.69 -29.66
C MET A 9 -4.93 -38.94 -28.20
N GLY A 10 -4.65 -40.14 -27.67
CA GLY A 10 -4.83 -40.48 -26.26
C GLY A 10 -3.93 -39.64 -25.33
N LEU A 11 -2.68 -39.41 -25.71
CA LEU A 11 -1.77 -38.59 -24.95
C LEU A 11 -2.18 -37.09 -24.93
N ALA A 12 -2.72 -36.59 -26.06
CA ALA A 12 -3.23 -35.21 -26.15
C ALA A 12 -4.46 -35.02 -25.26
N VAL A 13 -5.35 -36.00 -25.16
CA VAL A 13 -6.53 -35.97 -24.27
C VAL A 13 -6.09 -36.00 -22.79
N LEU A 14 -5.08 -36.80 -22.44
CA LEU A 14 -4.54 -36.86 -21.08
C LEU A 14 -3.86 -35.56 -20.68
N LEU A 15 -3.19 -34.87 -21.57
CA LEU A 15 -2.57 -33.58 -21.34
C LEU A 15 -3.62 -32.45 -21.16
N SER A 16 -4.77 -32.52 -21.82
CA SER A 16 -5.87 -31.57 -21.63
C SER A 16 -6.62 -31.81 -20.32
N ALA A 17 -6.67 -33.05 -19.81
CA ALA A 17 -7.32 -33.40 -18.54
C ALA A 17 -6.55 -32.89 -17.30
N CYS A 18 -5.25 -32.58 -17.43
CA CYS A 18 -4.47 -31.95 -16.39
C CYS A 18 -4.75 -30.45 -16.30
N GLY A 19 -5.98 -29.97 -16.39
CA GLY A 19 -6.48 -28.61 -16.19
C GLY A 19 -5.39 -27.54 -15.95
N PHE A 20 -4.46 -27.37 -16.90
CA PHE A 20 -3.44 -26.33 -16.83
C PHE A 20 -4.13 -25.00 -17.11
N GLN A 21 -4.86 -24.53 -16.09
CA GLN A 21 -5.44 -23.21 -16.12
C GLN A 21 -4.30 -22.23 -15.96
N LEU A 22 -4.00 -21.47 -16.98
CA LEU A 22 -3.01 -20.38 -16.92
C LEU A 22 -3.43 -19.48 -15.75
N ARG A 23 -2.68 -19.55 -14.64
CA ARG A 23 -2.90 -18.71 -13.48
C ARG A 23 -2.60 -17.27 -13.91
N GLY A 24 -3.62 -16.51 -14.25
CA GLY A 24 -3.50 -15.12 -14.73
C GLY A 24 -4.54 -14.70 -15.76
N THR A 25 -5.37 -15.61 -16.28
CA THR A 25 -6.47 -15.27 -17.20
C THR A 25 -7.83 -15.18 -16.51
N GLY A 26 -7.91 -15.46 -15.21
CA GLY A 26 -9.07 -15.12 -14.40
C GLY A 26 -9.09 -13.61 -14.22
N THR A 27 -10.15 -12.93 -14.62
CA THR A 27 -10.49 -11.59 -14.15
C THR A 27 -10.64 -11.72 -12.63
N TYR A 28 -9.57 -11.40 -11.88
CA TYR A 28 -9.67 -11.26 -10.43
C TYR A 28 -10.55 -10.04 -10.19
N GLU A 29 -11.84 -10.27 -9.99
CA GLU A 29 -12.71 -9.19 -9.54
C GLU A 29 -12.20 -8.70 -8.21
N MET A 30 -11.78 -7.44 -8.18
CA MET A 30 -11.37 -6.81 -6.93
C MET A 30 -12.58 -6.71 -6.00
N ALA A 31 -12.38 -7.05 -4.73
CA ALA A 31 -13.41 -6.92 -3.71
C ALA A 31 -13.83 -5.46 -3.55
N ILE A 32 -12.86 -4.55 -3.66
CA ILE A 32 -13.07 -3.11 -3.60
C ILE A 32 -13.33 -2.61 -5.03
N LYS A 33 -14.58 -2.26 -5.33
CA LYS A 33 -15.01 -1.71 -6.63
C LYS A 33 -15.04 -0.19 -6.65
N GLU A 34 -15.14 0.43 -5.47
CA GLU A 34 -15.19 1.87 -5.28
C GLU A 34 -14.23 2.26 -4.16
N ILE A 35 -13.45 3.31 -4.37
CA ILE A 35 -12.49 3.77 -3.38
C ILE A 35 -12.35 5.30 -3.43
N ASP A 36 -12.23 5.92 -2.28
CA ASP A 36 -11.75 7.28 -2.15
C ASP A 36 -10.23 7.26 -2.03
N LEU A 37 -9.54 7.90 -2.96
CA LEU A 37 -8.08 8.00 -2.94
C LEU A 37 -7.66 9.39 -2.49
N SER A 38 -7.02 9.46 -1.34
CA SER A 38 -6.43 10.68 -0.81
C SER A 38 -4.95 10.50 -0.51
N ALA A 39 -4.22 11.59 -0.51
CA ALA A 39 -2.80 11.61 -0.20
C ALA A 39 -2.42 12.92 0.50
N ARG A 40 -1.37 12.89 1.32
CA ARG A 40 -0.79 14.11 1.90
C ARG A 40 -0.38 15.11 0.81
N ASN A 41 0.21 14.60 -0.28
CA ASN A 41 0.47 15.36 -1.50
C ASN A 41 -0.51 14.93 -2.61
N SER A 42 -1.67 15.57 -2.66
CA SER A 42 -2.74 15.23 -3.60
C SER A 42 -2.37 15.41 -5.09
N TYR A 43 -1.34 16.17 -5.38
CA TYR A 43 -0.83 16.42 -6.74
C TYR A 43 0.47 15.65 -7.02
N GLY A 44 0.88 14.77 -6.12
CA GLY A 44 2.08 13.95 -6.30
C GLY A 44 1.97 12.98 -7.47
N GLU A 45 3.11 12.64 -8.06
CA GLU A 45 3.15 11.70 -9.19
C GLU A 45 2.68 10.31 -8.79
N THR A 46 2.94 9.88 -7.55
CA THR A 46 2.52 8.57 -7.03
C THR A 46 1.00 8.46 -6.92
N VAL A 47 0.31 9.48 -6.36
CA VAL A 47 -1.16 9.45 -6.26
C VAL A 47 -1.82 9.54 -7.63
N THR A 48 -1.24 10.31 -8.54
CA THR A 48 -1.74 10.43 -9.93
C THR A 48 -1.64 9.08 -10.66
N LEU A 49 -0.49 8.42 -10.56
CA LEU A 49 -0.28 7.10 -11.15
C LEU A 49 -1.18 6.04 -10.50
N MET A 50 -1.33 6.08 -9.15
CA MET A 50 -2.21 5.18 -8.43
C MET A 50 -3.65 5.29 -8.90
N ARG A 51 -4.19 6.51 -9.02
CA ARG A 51 -5.52 6.77 -9.54
C ARG A 51 -5.71 6.18 -10.92
N GLN A 52 -4.79 6.47 -11.84
CA GLN A 52 -4.84 5.97 -13.22
C GLN A 52 -4.85 4.44 -13.27
N VAL A 53 -4.00 3.78 -12.47
CA VAL A 53 -3.92 2.30 -12.45
C VAL A 53 -5.19 1.69 -11.86
N MET A 54 -5.75 2.29 -10.80
CA MET A 54 -7.01 1.85 -10.21
C MET A 54 -8.17 1.95 -11.20
N GLU A 55 -8.32 3.10 -11.85
CA GLU A 55 -9.37 3.33 -12.85
C GLU A 55 -9.22 2.36 -14.04
N ASN A 56 -8.00 2.15 -14.54
CA ASN A 56 -7.73 1.16 -15.60
C ASN A 56 -8.02 -0.28 -15.16
N SER A 57 -7.99 -0.56 -13.85
CA SER A 57 -8.32 -1.87 -13.27
C SER A 57 -9.82 -2.02 -12.97
N GLY A 58 -10.63 -1.05 -13.35
CA GLY A 58 -12.10 -1.07 -13.16
C GLY A 58 -12.55 -0.67 -11.77
N ILE A 59 -11.69 -0.03 -10.97
CA ILE A 59 -12.07 0.56 -9.68
C ILE A 59 -12.57 1.99 -9.93
N ASN A 60 -13.75 2.31 -9.42
CA ASN A 60 -14.28 3.66 -9.46
C ASN A 60 -13.66 4.52 -8.34
N VAL A 61 -12.85 5.51 -8.73
CA VAL A 61 -12.15 6.37 -7.75
C VAL A 61 -12.90 7.68 -7.60
N HIS A 62 -13.58 7.84 -6.47
CA HIS A 62 -14.36 9.05 -6.18
C HIS A 62 -14.42 9.34 -4.68
N SER A 63 -14.70 10.59 -4.32
CA SER A 63 -14.91 10.99 -2.94
C SER A 63 -16.22 10.40 -2.37
N GLY A 64 -16.19 9.97 -1.12
CA GLY A 64 -17.35 9.38 -0.44
C GLY A 64 -17.58 7.90 -0.75
N ALA A 65 -16.63 7.21 -1.36
CA ALA A 65 -16.64 5.75 -1.47
C ALA A 65 -16.59 5.08 -0.09
N PRO A 66 -17.13 3.85 0.05
CA PRO A 66 -17.19 3.14 1.33
C PRO A 66 -15.83 2.81 1.94
N TYR A 67 -14.81 2.74 1.10
CA TYR A 67 -13.42 2.54 1.53
C TYR A 67 -12.57 3.71 1.07
N LYS A 68 -11.63 4.12 1.91
CA LYS A 68 -10.69 5.20 1.61
C LYS A 68 -9.26 4.70 1.73
N LEU A 69 -8.48 4.84 0.66
CA LEU A 69 -7.03 4.66 0.67
C LEU A 69 -6.36 6.01 0.88
N VAL A 70 -5.61 6.12 1.96
CA VAL A 70 -4.83 7.32 2.28
C VAL A 70 -3.35 6.99 2.13
N LEU A 71 -2.68 7.65 1.20
CA LEU A 71 -1.22 7.63 1.09
C LEU A 71 -0.68 8.65 2.10
N ALA A 72 -0.26 8.14 3.27
CA ALA A 72 0.00 8.97 4.44
C ALA A 72 1.34 9.72 4.33
N ASP A 73 2.39 9.02 3.96
CA ASP A 73 3.72 9.60 3.82
C ASP A 73 4.54 8.81 2.78
N GLU A 74 5.33 9.53 1.97
CA GLU A 74 6.26 8.96 1.01
C GLU A 74 7.64 9.51 1.28
N LYS A 75 8.57 8.63 1.66
CA LYS A 75 9.95 8.96 1.98
C LYS A 75 10.89 8.36 0.97
N GLU A 76 11.71 9.20 0.37
CA GLU A 76 12.81 8.79 -0.49
C GLU A 76 14.14 9.02 0.23
N THR A 77 14.98 8.00 0.24
CA THR A 77 16.35 8.07 0.75
C THR A 77 17.32 7.51 -0.29
N GLN A 78 18.46 8.15 -0.39
CA GLN A 78 19.51 7.73 -1.31
C GLN A 78 20.78 7.46 -0.52
N ARG A 79 21.45 6.34 -0.80
CA ARG A 79 22.75 6.02 -0.21
C ARG A 79 23.73 5.51 -1.26
N ILE A 80 25.00 5.71 -1.00
CA ILE A 80 26.08 5.24 -1.85
C ILE A 80 26.38 3.79 -1.45
N LEU A 81 26.41 2.88 -2.45
CA LEU A 81 26.76 1.47 -2.25
C LEU A 81 28.23 1.22 -2.56
N SER A 82 28.74 1.78 -3.65
CA SER A 82 30.11 1.58 -4.08
C SER A 82 30.66 2.78 -4.82
N TYR A 83 31.98 2.87 -4.89
CA TYR A 83 32.70 3.82 -5.73
C TYR A 83 33.56 3.06 -6.71
N ALA A 84 33.59 3.49 -7.98
CA ALA A 84 34.47 2.97 -9.01
C ALA A 84 35.46 4.05 -9.48
N GLY A 85 36.66 3.61 -9.80
CA GLY A 85 37.74 4.51 -10.25
C GLY A 85 38.13 5.54 -9.20
N ALA A 86 38.56 6.72 -9.62
CA ALA A 86 39.01 7.83 -8.74
C ALA A 86 37.85 8.47 -7.90
N GLY A 87 36.81 7.71 -7.54
CA GLY A 87 35.68 8.17 -6.74
C GLY A 87 34.66 9.03 -7.50
N ARG A 88 34.71 9.03 -8.84
CA ARG A 88 33.85 9.88 -9.69
C ARG A 88 32.60 9.14 -10.16
N THR A 89 32.63 7.83 -10.21
CA THR A 89 31.50 6.96 -10.57
C THR A 89 31.17 6.10 -9.38
N GLY A 90 29.89 5.92 -9.07
CA GLY A 90 29.45 5.10 -7.95
C GLY A 90 28.07 4.51 -8.21
N GLU A 91 27.79 3.42 -7.50
CA GLU A 91 26.46 2.87 -7.41
C GLU A 91 25.71 3.52 -6.24
N TYR A 92 24.51 3.95 -6.53
CA TYR A 92 23.62 4.56 -5.56
C TYR A 92 22.37 3.70 -5.43
N GLU A 93 21.92 3.50 -4.20
CA GLU A 93 20.65 2.89 -3.90
C GLU A 93 19.62 3.99 -3.59
N LEU A 94 18.52 3.93 -4.30
CA LEU A 94 17.31 4.67 -4.02
C LEU A 94 16.38 3.75 -3.24
N ASN A 95 16.04 4.11 -2.01
CA ASN A 95 15.03 3.44 -1.20
C ASN A 95 13.83 4.37 -1.02
N THR A 96 12.65 3.89 -1.37
CA THR A 96 11.40 4.63 -1.22
C THR A 96 10.43 3.82 -0.37
N VAL A 97 9.90 4.46 0.67
CA VAL A 97 8.91 3.90 1.59
C VAL A 97 7.63 4.72 1.49
N LEU A 98 6.53 4.05 1.22
CA LEU A 98 5.18 4.61 1.20
C LEU A 98 4.38 4.03 2.37
N ASP A 99 4.07 4.87 3.35
CA ASP A 99 3.14 4.54 4.43
C ASP A 99 1.70 4.80 3.96
N TYR A 100 0.82 3.84 4.18
CA TYR A 100 -0.58 3.97 3.77
C TYR A 100 -1.53 3.39 4.81
N VAL A 101 -2.76 3.88 4.77
CA VAL A 101 -3.86 3.32 5.55
C VAL A 101 -5.08 3.09 4.66
N ILE A 102 -5.83 2.04 4.97
CA ILE A 102 -7.16 1.79 4.40
C ILE A 102 -8.18 2.02 5.51
N LEU A 103 -9.09 2.96 5.28
CA LEU A 103 -10.19 3.27 6.16
C LEU A 103 -11.47 2.65 5.59
N GLY A 104 -12.32 2.17 6.47
CA GLY A 104 -13.65 1.66 6.14
C GLY A 104 -14.73 2.68 6.43
N ARG A 105 -15.97 2.18 6.64
CA ARG A 105 -17.10 3.02 7.01
C ARG A 105 -16.81 3.82 8.28
N ASN A 106 -17.28 5.06 8.32
CA ASN A 106 -17.05 6.00 9.42
C ASN A 106 -15.57 6.34 9.66
N ASP A 107 -14.74 6.28 8.61
CA ASP A 107 -13.29 6.52 8.66
C ASP A 107 -12.55 5.60 9.67
N LEU A 108 -13.09 4.41 9.96
CA LEU A 108 -12.47 3.46 10.87
C LEU A 108 -11.25 2.82 10.22
N LEU A 109 -10.15 2.76 10.96
CA LEU A 109 -8.89 2.18 10.48
C LEU A 109 -9.02 0.66 10.33
N LEU A 110 -8.93 0.16 9.09
CA LEU A 110 -8.96 -1.26 8.74
C LEU A 110 -7.56 -1.83 8.60
N VAL A 111 -6.69 -1.13 7.84
CA VAL A 111 -5.32 -1.55 7.55
C VAL A 111 -4.39 -0.36 7.70
N SER A 112 -3.25 -0.59 8.34
CA SER A 112 -2.13 0.35 8.35
C SER A 112 -0.87 -0.44 8.05
N ASP A 113 -0.18 -0.10 6.95
CA ASP A 113 0.99 -0.84 6.50
C ASP A 113 1.87 0.07 5.61
N LYS A 114 2.99 -0.46 5.15
CA LYS A 114 3.92 0.24 4.27
C LYS A 114 4.32 -0.59 3.07
N ILE A 115 4.72 0.08 2.00
CA ILE A 115 5.37 -0.51 0.85
C ILE A 115 6.77 0.08 0.74
N GLU A 116 7.76 -0.78 0.62
CA GLU A 116 9.15 -0.41 0.46
C GLU A 116 9.67 -0.94 -0.87
N THR A 117 10.33 -0.07 -1.63
CA THR A 117 10.94 -0.41 -2.92
C THR A 117 12.37 0.12 -2.96
N GLN A 118 13.26 -0.65 -3.58
CA GLN A 118 14.67 -0.31 -3.70
C GLN A 118 15.11 -0.42 -5.16
N ARG A 119 15.91 0.53 -5.60
CA ARG A 119 16.50 0.54 -6.94
C ARG A 119 17.95 1.01 -6.89
N VAL A 120 18.82 0.33 -7.61
CA VAL A 120 20.21 0.76 -7.78
C VAL A 120 20.33 1.46 -9.14
N PHE A 121 21.06 2.56 -9.16
CA PHE A 121 21.41 3.29 -10.37
C PHE A 121 22.88 3.77 -10.31
N ILE A 122 23.44 4.07 -11.47
CA ILE A 122 24.83 4.52 -11.59
C ILE A 122 24.84 6.05 -11.63
N HIS A 123 25.69 6.64 -10.80
CA HIS A 123 25.99 8.08 -10.85
C HIS A 123 27.44 8.26 -11.32
N ASP A 124 27.62 8.98 -12.43
CA ASP A 124 28.92 9.34 -12.97
C ASP A 124 29.15 10.86 -12.85
N GLY A 125 30.06 11.26 -11.97
CA GLY A 125 30.41 12.65 -11.77
C GLY A 125 31.01 13.35 -12.99
N ASN A 126 31.44 12.61 -14.03
CA ASN A 126 31.90 13.16 -15.30
C ASN A 126 30.75 13.38 -16.29
N ASN A 127 29.58 12.77 -16.06
CA ASN A 127 28.38 12.88 -16.88
C ASN A 127 27.16 13.15 -15.99
N LEU A 128 27.06 14.35 -15.49
CA LEU A 128 25.98 14.75 -14.57
C LEU A 128 24.59 14.64 -15.22
N VAL A 129 24.46 15.02 -16.49
CA VAL A 129 23.18 14.97 -17.20
C VAL A 129 22.71 13.53 -17.37
N GLY A 130 23.60 12.59 -17.70
CA GLY A 130 23.27 11.17 -17.76
C GLY A 130 22.90 10.62 -16.37
N SER A 131 23.62 11.00 -15.33
CA SER A 131 23.35 10.59 -13.97
C SER A 131 22.00 11.11 -13.44
N ASP A 132 21.63 12.34 -13.76
CA ASP A 132 20.32 12.89 -13.40
C ASP A 132 19.19 12.15 -14.13
N GLN A 133 19.41 11.76 -15.38
CA GLN A 133 18.46 10.95 -16.14
C GLN A 133 18.28 9.55 -15.53
N GLU A 134 19.39 8.88 -15.19
CA GLU A 134 19.37 7.58 -14.50
C GLU A 134 18.63 7.65 -13.17
N ALA A 135 18.89 8.68 -12.37
CA ALA A 135 18.19 8.89 -11.11
C ALA A 135 16.68 9.13 -11.33
N ALA A 136 16.31 9.91 -12.35
CA ALA A 136 14.91 10.15 -12.69
C ALA A 136 14.21 8.86 -13.17
N ASP A 137 14.89 8.03 -13.94
CA ASP A 137 14.39 6.74 -14.39
C ASP A 137 14.20 5.79 -13.22
N ALA A 138 15.17 5.71 -12.31
CA ALA A 138 15.09 4.92 -11.08
C ALA A 138 13.86 5.33 -10.24
N ARG A 139 13.60 6.62 -10.09
CA ARG A 139 12.40 7.12 -9.37
C ARG A 139 11.11 6.73 -10.06
N ARG A 140 11.04 6.84 -11.39
CA ARG A 140 9.84 6.42 -12.16
C ARG A 140 9.56 4.94 -12.01
N ASP A 141 10.60 4.12 -12.08
CA ASP A 141 10.48 2.68 -11.92
C ASP A 141 10.04 2.29 -10.52
N THR A 142 10.64 2.90 -9.49
CA THR A 142 10.27 2.71 -8.09
C THR A 142 8.80 3.04 -7.84
N ARG A 143 8.29 4.16 -8.39
CA ARG A 143 6.86 4.51 -8.29
C ARG A 143 5.95 3.49 -8.95
N ARG A 144 6.30 3.03 -10.17
CA ARG A 144 5.51 1.99 -10.85
C ARG A 144 5.45 0.72 -10.02
N GLU A 145 6.58 0.31 -9.45
CA GLU A 145 6.66 -0.87 -8.60
C GLU A 145 5.84 -0.71 -7.32
N MET A 146 5.90 0.45 -6.65
CA MET A 146 5.06 0.75 -5.47
C MET A 146 3.57 0.62 -5.79
N VAL A 147 3.13 1.23 -6.90
CA VAL A 147 1.73 1.17 -7.34
C VAL A 147 1.31 -0.26 -7.65
N GLN A 148 2.15 -1.03 -8.34
CA GLN A 148 1.86 -2.45 -8.61
C GLN A 148 1.76 -3.28 -7.33
N ARG A 149 2.67 -3.08 -6.37
CA ARG A 149 2.62 -3.76 -5.06
C ARG A 149 1.37 -3.38 -4.27
N MET A 150 0.95 -2.12 -4.32
CA MET A 150 -0.32 -1.68 -3.72
C MET A 150 -1.51 -2.39 -4.34
N MET A 151 -1.59 -2.44 -5.68
CA MET A 151 -2.66 -3.13 -6.38
C MET A 151 -2.72 -4.62 -6.01
N ILE A 152 -1.57 -5.29 -5.90
CA ILE A 152 -1.51 -6.69 -5.46
C ILE A 152 -2.05 -6.84 -4.04
N ARG A 153 -1.68 -5.96 -3.10
CA ARG A 153 -2.20 -6.00 -1.73
C ARG A 153 -3.70 -5.78 -1.67
N MET A 154 -4.21 -4.84 -2.45
CA MET A 154 -5.66 -4.60 -2.55
C MET A 154 -6.41 -5.80 -3.13
N GLN A 155 -5.83 -6.50 -4.12
CA GLN A 155 -6.41 -7.72 -4.70
C GLN A 155 -6.48 -8.88 -3.69
N GLN A 156 -5.61 -8.89 -2.69
CA GLN A 156 -5.61 -9.92 -1.64
C GLN A 156 -6.73 -9.72 -0.62
N LEU A 157 -7.33 -8.53 -0.54
CA LEU A 157 -8.44 -8.24 0.36
C LEU A 157 -9.72 -8.85 -0.20
N THR A 158 -10.24 -9.86 0.49
CA THR A 158 -11.54 -10.48 0.16
C THR A 158 -12.70 -9.74 0.83
N PRO A 159 -13.95 -9.83 0.31
CA PRO A 159 -15.09 -9.21 0.97
C PRO A 159 -15.24 -9.64 2.44
N SER A 160 -15.07 -10.92 2.73
CA SER A 160 -15.18 -11.43 4.10
C SER A 160 -14.09 -10.89 5.03
N GLN A 161 -12.87 -10.68 4.52
CA GLN A 161 -11.80 -10.04 5.30
C GLN A 161 -12.10 -8.57 5.58
N LEU A 162 -12.64 -7.84 4.60
CA LEU A 162 -13.05 -6.45 4.79
C LEU A 162 -14.16 -6.33 5.84
N ASP A 163 -15.15 -7.23 5.80
CA ASP A 163 -16.23 -7.27 6.80
C ASP A 163 -15.68 -7.57 8.20
N GLN A 164 -14.80 -8.55 8.35
CA GLN A 164 -14.15 -8.87 9.64
C GLN A 164 -13.30 -7.72 10.17
N LEU A 165 -12.55 -7.05 9.30
CA LEU A 165 -11.77 -5.87 9.68
C LEU A 165 -12.68 -4.73 10.14
N GLN A 166 -13.80 -4.50 9.44
CA GLN A 166 -14.79 -3.50 9.79
C GLN A 166 -15.43 -3.80 11.17
N GLU A 167 -15.90 -5.02 11.40
CA GLU A 167 -16.46 -5.45 12.69
C GLU A 167 -15.45 -5.27 13.83
N THR A 168 -14.19 -5.65 13.59
CA THR A 168 -13.12 -5.49 14.59
C THR A 168 -12.86 -4.01 14.90
N ALA A 169 -12.83 -3.16 13.87
CA ALA A 169 -12.62 -1.73 14.01
C ALA A 169 -13.80 -1.05 14.76
N GLU A 170 -15.04 -1.45 14.45
CA GLU A 170 -16.24 -0.98 15.14
C GLU A 170 -16.25 -1.40 16.64
N ALA A 171 -15.86 -2.64 16.91
CA ALA A 171 -15.77 -3.13 18.29
C ALA A 171 -14.69 -2.37 19.11
N ARG A 172 -13.53 -2.06 18.49
CA ARG A 172 -12.49 -1.23 19.11
C ARG A 172 -12.98 0.18 19.37
N ALA A 173 -13.57 0.83 18.39
CA ALA A 173 -14.09 2.18 18.54
C ALA A 173 -15.14 2.27 19.65
N LYS A 174 -16.03 1.28 19.75
CA LYS A 174 -17.02 1.20 20.83
C LYS A 174 -16.37 1.00 22.20
N ALA A 175 -15.36 0.15 22.31
CA ALA A 175 -14.62 -0.08 23.55
C ALA A 175 -13.86 1.17 24.00
N GLU A 176 -13.22 1.87 23.07
CA GLU A 176 -12.52 3.13 23.31
C GLU A 176 -13.48 4.23 23.79
N ALA A 177 -14.63 4.37 23.14
CA ALA A 177 -15.66 5.32 23.54
C ALA A 177 -16.16 5.02 24.97
N ALA A 178 -16.45 3.75 25.30
CA ALA A 178 -16.88 3.35 26.62
C ALA A 178 -15.80 3.60 27.69
N ALA A 179 -14.53 3.33 27.37
CA ALA A 179 -13.41 3.60 28.25
C ALA A 179 -13.21 5.10 28.52
N LEU A 180 -13.37 5.92 27.48
CA LEU A 180 -13.30 7.38 27.61
C LEU A 180 -14.43 7.93 28.49
N GLU A 181 -15.67 7.47 28.30
CA GLU A 181 -16.79 7.83 29.14
C GLU A 181 -16.59 7.43 30.60
N ALA A 182 -16.06 6.22 30.85
CA ALA A 182 -15.75 5.75 32.19
C ALA A 182 -14.64 6.60 32.85
N ALA A 183 -13.60 6.96 32.10
CA ALA A 183 -12.53 7.82 32.58
C ALA A 183 -13.04 9.24 32.94
N GLN A 184 -13.88 9.83 32.09
CA GLN A 184 -14.50 11.14 32.34
C GLN A 184 -15.39 11.13 33.60
N LYS A 185 -16.17 10.05 33.78
CA LYS A 185 -16.99 9.88 35.01
C LYS A 185 -16.12 9.77 36.24
N ALA A 186 -15.06 8.96 36.20
CA ALA A 186 -14.15 8.81 37.32
C ALA A 186 -13.43 10.12 37.67
N GLU A 187 -13.05 10.91 36.65
CA GLU A 187 -12.45 12.24 36.86
C GLU A 187 -13.46 13.23 37.47
N ALA A 188 -14.72 13.20 37.05
CA ALA A 188 -15.77 14.05 37.56
C ALA A 188 -16.15 13.69 39.05
N GLU A 189 -16.03 12.40 39.40
CA GLU A 189 -16.31 11.90 40.76
C GLU A 189 -15.14 12.12 41.71
N THR A 190 -13.92 12.39 41.21
CA THR A 190 -12.75 12.65 42.03
C THR A 190 -12.88 14.03 42.70
N PRO A 191 -12.96 14.13 44.05
CA PRO A 191 -13.09 15.42 44.73
C PRO A 191 -11.87 16.28 44.39
N ARG A 192 -12.08 17.47 43.87
CA ARG A 192 -11.00 18.46 43.73
C ARG A 192 -10.52 18.79 45.12
N GLN A 193 -9.30 18.45 45.48
CA GLN A 193 -8.68 18.89 46.73
C GLN A 193 -8.70 20.43 46.74
N SER A 194 -9.34 20.99 47.78
CA SER A 194 -9.32 22.42 47.99
C SER A 194 -7.85 22.89 48.09
N PRO A 195 -7.51 24.07 47.55
CA PRO A 195 -6.19 24.62 47.74
C PRO A 195 -5.87 24.66 49.24
N VAL A 196 -4.76 24.08 49.64
CA VAL A 196 -4.28 24.17 51.03
C VAL A 196 -4.01 25.65 51.31
N GLU A 197 -4.84 26.25 52.18
CA GLU A 197 -4.56 27.56 52.74
C GLU A 197 -3.24 27.46 53.53
N ILE A 198 -2.18 28.09 53.01
CA ILE A 198 -0.91 28.24 53.71
C ILE A 198 -1.15 29.30 54.78
N PRO A 199 -1.02 28.98 56.09
CA PRO A 199 -1.15 29.99 57.13
C PRO A 199 -0.03 31.02 56.98
N GLN A 200 -0.38 32.30 56.79
CA GLN A 200 0.54 33.40 56.84
C GLN A 200 0.97 33.57 58.34
N GLN A 201 2.27 33.41 58.61
CA GLN A 201 2.91 33.85 59.86
C GLN A 201 3.41 35.26 59.72
#